data_f22876b5b761a09d274b8f41d90a041b
#
_entry.id   f22876b5b761a09d274b8f41d90a041b
#
_cell.length_a   1.000
_cell.length_b   1.000
_cell.length_c   1.000
_cell.angle_alpha   90.00
_cell.angle_beta   90.00
_cell.angle_gamma   90.00
#
_symmetry.space_group_name_H-M   'P 1'
#
loop_
_entity.id
_entity.type
_entity.pdbx_description
1 polymer ?
#
loop_
_entity_poly.entity_id
_entity_poly.type
_entity_poly.pdbx_seq_one_letter_code
_entity_poly.pdbx_strand_id
1 'polypeptide(L)'
;MRRKRILQFVFIFLVPLVLVFSQCLNSKKPATDPRGEQYAGSAACMKCHSNIAHSFLHTAHYFSTRTASATSIGGSLNSGSNAFIFNDSTKMVVEKKPLGIYQTAYLKGKKVASERIDIVFGGAKAETYLYWKGNKTYQLPLSYFNALHSWTNSPGYTDNQVDYGRLIGMRCFECHSSYIKQLPFTTQSLHQEAAFDKSSLIMGIDCERCHGPGANHVNFHTQFPEQKKARYMVSYQSLSRSQRVDMCAVCHSGNKSKMLQSTFDFVPGDTLDKFKEPDFLHSFVDSAKLDVHGNQTQMLEASKCFIKSKMDCATCHNVHVAQRGNMVMYTQRCLSCHNQANHNFCKMAPVLGEAIKTKCIDCHMPAKPSNVIVVQTAGKGDANPYMVRSHHIAIYPEESRRIMAYLKTQKTTPLNVVGK
;
A
#
# COMPACT_ATOMS: atom_id res chain seq x y z
N MET A 1 -0.47 74.33 -18.14
CA MET A 1 0.65 73.57 -17.51
C MET A 1 0.25 72.82 -16.25
N ARG A 2 -0.61 73.32 -15.37
CA ARG A 2 -1.01 72.63 -14.10
C ARG A 2 -1.75 71.26 -14.31
N ARG A 3 -2.64 71.15 -15.27
CA ARG A 3 -3.39 69.92 -15.55
C ARG A 3 -2.49 68.75 -16.02
N LYS A 4 -1.47 68.97 -16.82
CA LYS A 4 -0.53 67.92 -17.25
C LYS A 4 0.33 67.38 -16.12
N ARG A 5 0.72 68.20 -15.16
CA ARG A 5 1.48 67.73 -13.99
C ARG A 5 0.63 66.89 -13.03
N ILE A 6 -0.63 67.26 -12.83
CA ILE A 6 -1.56 66.44 -12.01
C ILE A 6 -1.79 65.06 -12.65
N LEU A 7 -1.98 64.97 -13.95
CA LEU A 7 -2.11 63.65 -14.65
C LEU A 7 -0.82 62.79 -14.50
N GLN A 8 0.35 63.39 -14.57
CA GLN A 8 1.62 62.69 -14.39
C GLN A 8 1.78 62.17 -12.96
N PHE A 9 1.41 62.96 -11.95
CA PHE A 9 1.43 62.49 -10.55
C PHE A 9 0.43 61.37 -10.27
N VAL A 10 -0.77 61.43 -10.82
CA VAL A 10 -1.78 60.39 -10.70
C VAL A 10 -1.29 59.08 -11.35
N PHE A 11 -0.64 59.17 -12.53
CA PHE A 11 -0.11 57.99 -13.21
C PHE A 11 1.07 57.35 -12.43
N ILE A 12 1.97 58.16 -11.86
CA ILE A 12 3.14 57.67 -11.11
C ILE A 12 2.74 56.97 -9.81
N PHE A 13 1.64 57.35 -9.18
CA PHE A 13 1.17 56.73 -7.93
C PHE A 13 0.12 55.64 -8.15
N LEU A 14 -0.75 55.77 -9.13
CA LEU A 14 -1.81 54.81 -9.39
C LEU A 14 -1.31 53.53 -10.07
N VAL A 15 -0.33 53.61 -10.95
CA VAL A 15 0.24 52.46 -11.65
C VAL A 15 0.98 51.50 -10.69
N PRO A 16 1.88 51.98 -9.79
CA PRO A 16 2.47 51.08 -8.79
C PRO A 16 1.47 50.51 -7.80
N LEU A 17 0.45 51.29 -7.42
CA LEU A 17 -0.62 50.85 -6.53
C LEU A 17 -1.42 49.71 -7.17
N VAL A 18 -1.81 49.85 -8.44
CA VAL A 18 -2.51 48.78 -9.22
C VAL A 18 -1.62 47.57 -9.40
N LEU A 19 -0.30 47.73 -9.62
CA LEU A 19 0.64 46.61 -9.71
C LEU A 19 0.81 45.86 -8.38
N VAL A 20 0.87 46.58 -7.26
CA VAL A 20 0.93 45.96 -5.92
C VAL A 20 -0.37 45.20 -5.61
N PHE A 21 -1.52 45.83 -5.89
CA PHE A 21 -2.81 45.11 -5.69
C PHE A 21 -3.03 43.96 -6.66
N SER A 22 -2.54 44.07 -7.91
CA SER A 22 -2.63 42.92 -8.87
C SER A 22 -1.74 41.74 -8.48
N GLN A 23 -0.60 41.99 -7.82
CA GLN A 23 0.24 40.94 -7.27
C GLN A 23 -0.41 40.24 -6.06
N CYS A 24 -1.15 40.97 -5.22
CA CYS A 24 -1.93 40.39 -4.13
C CYS A 24 -3.14 39.57 -4.60
N LEU A 25 -3.70 39.90 -5.77
CA LEU A 25 -4.82 39.16 -6.35
C LEU A 25 -4.40 37.88 -7.10
N ASN A 26 -3.11 37.78 -7.49
CA ASN A 26 -2.58 36.62 -8.21
C ASN A 26 -1.82 35.60 -7.33
N SER A 27 -1.86 35.76 -6.01
CA SER A 27 -1.45 34.65 -5.14
C SER A 27 -2.43 33.49 -5.37
N LYS A 28 -2.06 32.53 -6.19
CA LYS A 28 -2.75 31.23 -6.22
C LYS A 28 -2.82 30.80 -4.77
N LYS A 29 -4.03 30.81 -4.18
CA LYS A 29 -4.24 30.14 -2.88
C LYS A 29 -3.58 28.78 -3.01
N PRO A 30 -2.66 28.40 -2.10
CA PRO A 30 -2.13 27.05 -2.13
C PRO A 30 -3.33 26.10 -2.23
N ALA A 31 -3.24 25.14 -3.14
CA ALA A 31 -4.31 24.17 -3.32
C ALA A 31 -4.63 23.59 -1.94
N THR A 32 -5.84 23.82 -1.45
CA THR A 32 -6.30 23.29 -0.17
C THR A 32 -6.28 21.76 -0.26
N ASP A 33 -5.81 21.10 0.80
CA ASP A 33 -5.85 19.65 0.86
C ASP A 33 -7.30 19.16 0.59
N PRO A 34 -7.54 18.20 -0.29
CA PRO A 34 -8.89 17.77 -0.65
C PRO A 34 -9.66 17.16 0.52
N ARG A 35 -8.99 16.81 1.63
CA ARG A 35 -9.60 16.36 2.89
C ARG A 35 -10.14 17.52 3.74
N GLY A 36 -9.74 18.74 3.46
CA GLY A 36 -10.16 19.95 4.17
C GLY A 36 -9.02 20.71 4.87
N GLU A 37 -9.35 21.88 5.43
CA GLU A 37 -8.38 22.82 6.03
C GLU A 37 -7.65 22.28 7.28
N GLN A 38 -8.16 21.25 7.90
CA GLN A 38 -7.53 20.57 9.04
C GLN A 38 -6.29 19.74 8.65
N TYR A 39 -6.09 19.47 7.36
CA TYR A 39 -4.95 18.73 6.83
C TYR A 39 -3.89 19.69 6.29
N ALA A 40 -2.63 19.41 6.62
CA ALA A 40 -1.49 20.22 6.19
C ALA A 40 -0.87 19.72 4.87
N GLY A 41 -1.10 18.45 4.53
CA GLY A 41 -0.44 17.76 3.43
C GLY A 41 1.00 17.36 3.76
N SER A 42 1.45 16.23 3.21
CA SER A 42 2.77 15.66 3.49
C SER A 42 3.95 16.61 3.23
N ALA A 43 3.83 17.50 2.25
CA ALA A 43 4.87 18.47 1.94
C ALA A 43 5.17 19.42 3.11
N ALA A 44 4.18 19.75 3.94
CA ALA A 44 4.38 20.53 5.15
C ALA A 44 5.15 19.74 6.23
N CYS A 45 4.80 18.47 6.41
CA CYS A 45 5.47 17.58 7.36
C CYS A 45 6.96 17.40 7.03
N MET A 46 7.28 17.21 5.75
CA MET A 46 8.64 16.96 5.26
C MET A 46 9.61 18.11 5.52
N LYS A 47 9.13 19.34 5.67
CA LYS A 47 9.98 20.52 5.98
C LYS A 47 10.71 20.39 7.31
N CYS A 48 10.05 19.79 8.32
CA CYS A 48 10.61 19.63 9.66
C CYS A 48 11.06 18.18 9.92
N HIS A 49 10.38 17.18 9.34
CA HIS A 49 10.63 15.75 9.53
C HIS A 49 11.39 15.14 8.35
N SER A 50 12.38 15.84 7.80
CA SER A 50 13.11 15.47 6.57
C SER A 50 13.75 14.09 6.63
N ASN A 51 14.37 13.71 7.76
CA ASN A 51 15.02 12.40 7.93
C ASN A 51 14.00 11.23 7.85
N ILE A 52 12.85 11.40 8.50
CA ILE A 52 11.76 10.41 8.45
C ILE A 52 11.17 10.37 7.05
N ALA A 53 10.94 11.53 6.44
CA ALA A 53 10.43 11.65 5.09
C ALA A 53 11.34 10.93 4.08
N HIS A 54 12.64 11.15 4.14
CA HIS A 54 13.59 10.52 3.23
C HIS A 54 13.50 8.98 3.26
N SER A 55 13.43 8.37 4.45
CA SER A 55 13.28 6.92 4.55
C SER A 55 11.88 6.44 4.14
N PHE A 56 10.83 7.20 4.49
CA PHE A 56 9.44 6.85 4.20
C PHE A 56 9.12 6.84 2.71
N LEU A 57 9.70 7.75 1.92
CA LEU A 57 9.52 7.83 0.47
C LEU A 57 9.95 6.55 -0.28
N HIS A 58 10.68 5.64 0.38
CA HIS A 58 11.08 4.34 -0.18
C HIS A 58 10.25 3.16 0.32
N THR A 59 9.18 3.41 1.09
CA THR A 59 8.35 2.35 1.67
C THR A 59 7.25 1.88 0.72
N ALA A 60 6.77 0.65 0.94
CA ALA A 60 5.62 0.10 0.23
C ALA A 60 4.33 0.90 0.48
N HIS A 61 4.19 1.57 1.63
CA HIS A 61 3.07 2.43 1.93
C HIS A 61 3.05 3.66 1.02
N TYR A 62 4.18 4.34 0.89
CA TYR A 62 4.27 5.50 0.01
C TYR A 62 3.97 5.15 -1.46
N PHE A 63 4.46 3.99 -1.92
CA PHE A 63 4.26 3.51 -3.29
C PHE A 63 2.97 2.70 -3.49
N SER A 64 2.08 2.64 -2.51
CA SER A 64 0.85 1.83 -2.62
C SER A 64 -0.05 2.26 -3.78
N THR A 65 -0.03 3.54 -4.15
CA THR A 65 -0.69 4.09 -5.34
C THR A 65 0.17 5.17 -5.96
N ARG A 66 0.28 5.17 -7.29
CA ARG A 66 1.05 6.18 -8.04
C ARG A 66 0.54 6.34 -9.47
N THR A 67 0.86 7.45 -10.09
CA THR A 67 0.58 7.68 -11.51
C THR A 67 1.42 6.74 -12.37
N ALA A 68 0.81 6.18 -13.40
CA ALA A 68 1.50 5.32 -14.34
C ALA A 68 2.47 6.11 -15.24
N SER A 69 3.69 5.62 -15.33
CA SER A 69 4.74 6.13 -16.22
C SER A 69 5.69 4.98 -16.59
N ALA A 70 6.54 5.20 -17.56
CA ALA A 70 7.56 4.19 -17.92
C ALA A 70 8.53 3.85 -16.78
N THR A 71 8.71 4.76 -15.83
CA THR A 71 9.57 4.59 -14.65
C THR A 71 8.83 4.08 -13.43
N SER A 72 7.50 4.22 -13.38
CA SER A 72 6.68 3.78 -12.24
C SER A 72 6.07 2.39 -12.41
N ILE A 73 6.06 1.85 -13.63
CA ILE A 73 5.59 0.48 -13.92
C ILE A 73 6.76 -0.49 -13.78
N GLY A 74 6.61 -1.51 -12.94
CA GLY A 74 7.64 -2.53 -12.71
C GLY A 74 7.75 -3.54 -13.85
N GLY A 75 6.68 -3.73 -14.61
CA GLY A 75 6.63 -4.67 -15.73
C GLY A 75 7.43 -4.23 -16.94
N SER A 76 8.07 -5.20 -17.63
CA SER A 76 8.81 -4.94 -18.85
C SER A 76 7.92 -4.38 -19.96
N LEU A 77 8.42 -3.36 -20.66
CA LEU A 77 7.81 -2.79 -21.86
C LEU A 77 8.52 -3.24 -23.15
N ASN A 78 9.58 -4.07 -23.02
CA ASN A 78 10.35 -4.56 -24.14
C ASN A 78 9.59 -5.65 -24.90
N SER A 79 9.70 -5.62 -26.23
CA SER A 79 9.13 -6.67 -27.08
C SER A 79 9.59 -8.06 -26.66
N GLY A 80 8.69 -9.02 -26.60
CA GLY A 80 8.95 -10.38 -26.14
C GLY A 80 8.69 -10.63 -24.65
N SER A 81 8.80 -9.60 -23.80
CA SER A 81 8.53 -9.70 -22.35
C SER A 81 7.38 -8.79 -21.87
N ASN A 82 6.71 -8.11 -22.78
CA ASN A 82 5.61 -7.17 -22.53
C ASN A 82 4.24 -7.75 -22.89
N ALA A 83 4.11 -9.05 -23.00
CA ALA A 83 2.89 -9.68 -23.48
C ALA A 83 2.43 -10.82 -22.57
N PHE A 84 1.13 -11.07 -22.58
CA PHE A 84 0.49 -12.23 -21.99
C PHE A 84 -0.39 -12.91 -23.03
N ILE A 85 -0.23 -14.22 -23.19
CA ILE A 85 -0.99 -15.04 -24.13
C ILE A 85 -2.05 -15.79 -23.32
N PHE A 86 -3.33 -15.47 -23.57
CA PHE A 86 -4.45 -16.16 -22.94
C PHE A 86 -4.70 -17.52 -23.61
N ASN A 87 -4.70 -17.53 -24.94
CA ASN A 87 -4.89 -18.73 -25.76
C ASN A 87 -4.35 -18.47 -27.17
N ASP A 88 -4.49 -19.45 -28.08
CA ASP A 88 -3.96 -19.39 -29.46
C ASP A 88 -4.49 -18.22 -30.28
N SER A 89 -5.63 -17.65 -29.91
CA SER A 89 -6.24 -16.52 -30.64
C SER A 89 -6.18 -15.19 -29.88
N THR A 90 -5.96 -15.20 -28.55
CA THR A 90 -6.05 -14.00 -27.70
C THR A 90 -4.73 -13.68 -27.02
N LYS A 91 -4.20 -12.50 -27.32
CA LYS A 91 -2.96 -11.98 -26.76
C LYS A 91 -3.18 -10.58 -26.21
N MET A 92 -2.59 -10.28 -25.07
CA MET A 92 -2.46 -8.91 -24.59
C MET A 92 -1.03 -8.44 -24.65
N VAL A 93 -0.84 -7.16 -24.99
CA VAL A 93 0.48 -6.51 -25.04
C VAL A 93 0.43 -5.22 -24.24
N VAL A 94 1.46 -4.99 -23.43
CA VAL A 94 1.66 -3.73 -22.74
C VAL A 94 2.57 -2.86 -23.58
N GLU A 95 2.06 -1.73 -24.07
CA GLU A 95 2.69 -0.94 -25.11
C GLU A 95 2.88 0.51 -24.65
N LYS A 96 4.05 1.08 -24.97
CA LYS A 96 4.29 2.52 -24.87
C LYS A 96 3.76 3.19 -26.14
N LYS A 97 2.88 4.19 -25.98
CA LYS A 97 2.32 5.03 -27.06
C LYS A 97 2.58 6.52 -26.73
N PRO A 98 2.35 7.46 -27.66
CA PRO A 98 2.62 8.88 -27.40
C PRO A 98 1.91 9.44 -26.15
N LEU A 99 0.71 8.98 -25.84
CA LEU A 99 -0.10 9.46 -24.70
C LEU A 99 0.05 8.63 -23.43
N GLY A 100 0.99 7.69 -23.36
CA GLY A 100 1.24 6.88 -22.17
C GLY A 100 1.46 5.39 -22.44
N ILE A 101 1.18 4.57 -21.46
CA ILE A 101 1.32 3.12 -21.52
C ILE A 101 -0.07 2.50 -21.56
N TYR A 102 -0.24 1.51 -22.44
CA TYR A 102 -1.52 0.89 -22.71
C TYR A 102 -1.46 -0.61 -22.54
N GLN A 103 -2.56 -1.20 -22.07
CA GLN A 103 -2.81 -2.62 -22.23
C GLN A 103 -3.72 -2.81 -23.44
N THR A 104 -3.20 -3.49 -24.46
CA THR A 104 -3.89 -3.67 -25.75
C THR A 104 -4.19 -5.15 -25.98
N ALA A 105 -5.45 -5.47 -26.23
CA ALA A 105 -5.91 -6.82 -26.56
C ALA A 105 -5.93 -7.04 -28.07
N TYR A 106 -5.44 -8.18 -28.49
CA TYR A 106 -5.45 -8.66 -29.86
C TYR A 106 -6.19 -10.01 -29.94
N LEU A 107 -7.13 -10.11 -30.87
CA LEU A 107 -7.82 -11.35 -31.19
C LEU A 107 -7.47 -11.74 -32.64
N LYS A 108 -6.89 -12.94 -32.82
CA LYS A 108 -6.40 -13.42 -34.13
C LYS A 108 -5.53 -12.35 -34.86
N GLY A 109 -4.64 -11.71 -34.10
CA GLY A 109 -3.73 -10.67 -34.58
C GLY A 109 -4.37 -9.29 -34.82
N LYS A 110 -5.68 -9.15 -34.72
CA LYS A 110 -6.37 -7.85 -34.86
C LYS A 110 -6.59 -7.20 -33.51
N LYS A 111 -6.28 -5.91 -33.38
CA LYS A 111 -6.54 -5.12 -32.17
C LYS A 111 -8.07 -5.02 -31.94
N VAL A 112 -8.51 -5.41 -30.75
CA VAL A 112 -9.94 -5.38 -30.35
C VAL A 112 -10.22 -4.38 -29.23
N ALA A 113 -9.27 -4.12 -28.35
CA ALA A 113 -9.41 -3.14 -27.26
C ALA A 113 -8.04 -2.57 -26.88
N SER A 114 -8.02 -1.37 -26.30
CA SER A 114 -6.78 -0.76 -25.80
C SER A 114 -7.12 0.33 -24.80
N GLU A 115 -6.72 0.17 -23.55
CA GLU A 115 -6.94 1.16 -22.50
C GLU A 115 -5.61 1.63 -21.92
N ARG A 116 -5.53 2.93 -21.58
CA ARG A 116 -4.34 3.52 -20.99
C ARG A 116 -4.24 3.13 -19.53
N ILE A 117 -3.06 2.84 -19.07
CA ILE A 117 -2.76 2.70 -17.63
C ILE A 117 -2.68 4.11 -17.05
N ASP A 118 -3.56 4.45 -16.11
CA ASP A 118 -3.57 5.74 -15.44
C ASP A 118 -2.99 5.65 -14.03
N ILE A 119 -3.33 4.58 -13.30
CA ILE A 119 -2.96 4.37 -11.89
C ILE A 119 -2.30 3.00 -11.73
N VAL A 120 -1.26 2.96 -10.90
CA VAL A 120 -0.62 1.73 -10.44
C VAL A 120 -0.95 1.53 -8.97
N PHE A 121 -1.56 0.42 -8.61
CA PHE A 121 -1.75 -0.04 -7.24
C PHE A 121 -0.70 -1.07 -6.87
N GLY A 122 -0.14 -0.96 -5.66
CA GLY A 122 0.87 -1.86 -5.17
C GLY A 122 2.28 -1.55 -5.68
N GLY A 123 3.16 -2.53 -5.70
CA GLY A 123 4.56 -2.41 -6.13
C GLY A 123 5.52 -3.28 -5.33
N ALA A 124 5.17 -3.61 -4.10
CA ALA A 124 6.03 -4.42 -3.25
C ALA A 124 6.09 -5.90 -3.65
N LYS A 125 4.98 -6.50 -4.07
CA LYS A 125 4.89 -7.91 -4.51
C LYS A 125 4.35 -8.02 -5.91
N ALA A 126 3.34 -7.23 -6.20
CA ALA A 126 2.66 -7.16 -7.47
C ALA A 126 2.18 -5.74 -7.72
N GLU A 127 1.91 -5.45 -8.96
CA GLU A 127 1.27 -4.23 -9.42
C GLU A 127 -0.02 -4.58 -10.14
N THR A 128 -1.10 -3.92 -9.73
CA THR A 128 -2.37 -3.94 -10.42
C THR A 128 -2.60 -2.58 -11.06
N TYR A 129 -3.13 -2.56 -12.25
CA TYR A 129 -3.24 -1.36 -13.05
C TYR A 129 -4.69 -0.95 -13.25
N LEU A 130 -4.95 0.35 -13.15
CA LEU A 130 -6.28 0.90 -13.32
C LEU A 130 -6.28 1.96 -14.43
N TYR A 131 -7.46 2.17 -15.01
CA TYR A 131 -7.71 3.25 -15.95
C TYR A 131 -8.97 4.01 -15.59
N TRP A 132 -9.05 5.27 -16.03
CA TRP A 132 -10.20 6.12 -15.86
C TRP A 132 -11.11 6.07 -17.10
N LYS A 133 -12.40 5.83 -16.86
CA LYS A 133 -13.45 6.06 -17.87
C LYS A 133 -14.49 7.02 -17.28
N GLY A 134 -14.47 8.28 -17.75
CA GLY A 134 -15.19 9.34 -17.06
C GLY A 134 -14.69 9.45 -15.60
N ASN A 135 -15.57 9.51 -14.64
CA ASN A 135 -15.27 9.58 -13.21
C ASN A 135 -15.22 8.19 -12.51
N LYS A 136 -15.21 7.10 -13.27
CA LYS A 136 -15.14 5.73 -12.75
C LYS A 136 -13.76 5.14 -13.02
N THR A 137 -13.32 4.26 -12.14
CA THR A 137 -12.05 3.52 -12.29
C THR A 137 -12.32 2.04 -12.56
N TYR A 138 -11.55 1.48 -13.45
CA TYR A 138 -11.65 0.07 -13.83
C TYR A 138 -10.28 -0.59 -13.73
N GLN A 139 -10.25 -1.84 -13.30
CA GLN A 139 -9.05 -2.65 -13.29
C GLN A 139 -8.72 -3.12 -14.70
N LEU A 140 -7.44 -3.06 -15.05
CA LEU A 140 -6.92 -3.61 -16.29
C LEU A 140 -6.67 -5.11 -16.19
N PRO A 141 -6.80 -5.85 -17.30
CA PRO A 141 -6.71 -7.31 -17.30
C PRO A 141 -5.37 -7.89 -16.87
N LEU A 142 -4.25 -7.18 -17.06
CA LEU A 142 -2.94 -7.67 -16.67
C LEU A 142 -2.44 -6.97 -15.41
N SER A 143 -1.83 -7.77 -14.54
CA SER A 143 -1.01 -7.38 -13.40
C SER A 143 0.42 -7.82 -13.60
N TYR A 144 1.38 -7.19 -12.91
CA TYR A 144 2.78 -7.61 -12.93
C TYR A 144 3.18 -8.16 -11.55
N PHE A 145 3.78 -9.34 -11.53
CA PHE A 145 4.23 -9.99 -10.30
C PHE A 145 5.74 -10.00 -10.21
N ASN A 146 6.29 -9.28 -9.23
CA ASN A 146 7.74 -9.10 -9.08
C ASN A 146 8.48 -10.43 -8.85
N ALA A 147 7.90 -11.36 -8.10
CA ALA A 147 8.54 -12.65 -7.85
C ALA A 147 8.60 -13.56 -9.08
N LEU A 148 7.75 -13.31 -10.06
CA LEU A 148 7.70 -14.06 -11.32
C LEU A 148 8.41 -13.32 -12.46
N HIS A 149 8.75 -12.03 -12.24
CA HIS A 149 9.26 -11.13 -13.27
C HIS A 149 8.40 -11.17 -14.55
N SER A 150 7.08 -11.27 -14.40
CA SER A 150 6.16 -11.53 -15.52
C SER A 150 4.85 -10.77 -15.40
N TRP A 151 4.32 -10.41 -16.57
CA TRP A 151 2.92 -10.04 -16.73
C TRP A 151 2.05 -11.29 -16.58
N THR A 152 0.99 -11.16 -15.85
CA THR A 152 0.06 -12.25 -15.56
C THR A 152 -1.36 -11.74 -15.70
N ASN A 153 -2.32 -12.64 -15.83
CA ASN A 153 -3.71 -12.28 -15.68
C ASN A 153 -3.96 -11.68 -14.28
N SER A 154 -4.73 -10.61 -14.19
CA SER A 154 -5.03 -9.96 -12.90
C SER A 154 -5.84 -10.89 -12.01
N PRO A 155 -5.56 -10.95 -10.69
CA PRO A 155 -6.28 -11.83 -9.77
C PRO A 155 -7.81 -11.64 -9.87
N GLY A 156 -8.53 -12.75 -9.94
CA GLY A 156 -9.98 -12.76 -10.07
C GLY A 156 -10.53 -12.54 -11.49
N TYR A 157 -9.65 -12.47 -12.50
CA TYR A 157 -10.06 -12.55 -13.91
C TYR A 157 -10.06 -14.00 -14.38
N THR A 158 -11.00 -14.33 -15.28
CA THR A 158 -11.11 -15.66 -15.88
C THR A 158 -10.09 -15.86 -16.99
N ASP A 159 -9.71 -17.11 -17.25
CA ASP A 159 -8.66 -17.52 -18.18
C ASP A 159 -8.98 -17.26 -19.65
N ASN A 160 -10.25 -17.14 -19.97
CA ASN A 160 -10.73 -17.26 -21.35
C ASN A 160 -11.17 -15.93 -21.96
N GLN A 161 -11.22 -14.86 -21.16
CA GLN A 161 -11.85 -13.63 -21.60
C GLN A 161 -11.11 -12.39 -21.12
N VAL A 162 -10.75 -11.52 -22.05
CA VAL A 162 -10.22 -10.21 -21.74
C VAL A 162 -11.35 -9.29 -21.30
N ASP A 163 -11.34 -8.85 -20.05
CA ASP A 163 -12.36 -7.97 -19.51
C ASP A 163 -11.74 -6.64 -19.07
N TYR A 164 -12.29 -5.53 -19.57
CA TYR A 164 -11.96 -4.17 -19.15
C TYR A 164 -13.08 -3.54 -18.28
N GLY A 165 -14.11 -4.32 -17.96
CA GLY A 165 -15.33 -3.82 -17.29
C GLY A 165 -15.30 -3.91 -15.76
N ARG A 166 -14.23 -4.42 -15.14
CA ARG A 166 -14.18 -4.62 -13.69
C ARG A 166 -14.02 -3.30 -12.96
N LEU A 167 -15.13 -2.83 -12.38
CA LEU A 167 -15.18 -1.58 -11.63
C LEU A 167 -14.37 -1.69 -10.31
N ILE A 168 -13.63 -0.63 -10.00
CA ILE A 168 -12.91 -0.47 -8.72
C ILE A 168 -13.69 0.48 -7.83
N GLY A 169 -14.11 -0.02 -6.67
CA GLY A 169 -14.87 0.73 -5.69
C GLY A 169 -14.01 1.43 -4.64
N MET A 170 -14.69 2.19 -3.77
CA MET A 170 -14.08 2.98 -2.69
C MET A 170 -13.12 2.17 -1.82
N ARG A 171 -13.49 0.93 -1.45
CA ARG A 171 -12.69 0.10 -0.55
C ARG A 171 -11.28 -0.18 -1.05
N CYS A 172 -11.06 -0.23 -2.36
CA CYS A 172 -9.73 -0.40 -2.91
C CYS A 172 -8.84 0.82 -2.63
N PHE A 173 -9.40 2.03 -2.82
CA PHE A 173 -8.70 3.27 -2.52
C PHE A 173 -8.44 3.47 -1.03
N GLU A 174 -9.36 3.08 -0.16
CA GLU A 174 -9.20 3.21 1.30
C GLU A 174 -7.98 2.48 1.86
N CYS A 175 -7.55 1.38 1.21
CA CYS A 175 -6.35 0.64 1.59
C CYS A 175 -5.11 1.01 0.77
N HIS A 176 -5.28 1.58 -0.43
CA HIS A 176 -4.18 1.84 -1.35
C HIS A 176 -3.85 3.32 -1.53
N SER A 177 -4.70 4.24 -1.08
CA SER A 177 -4.47 5.68 -1.16
C SER A 177 -4.79 6.38 0.17
N SER A 178 -4.39 7.63 0.29
CA SER A 178 -4.67 8.44 1.48
C SER A 178 -6.03 9.08 1.44
N TYR A 179 -6.54 9.37 0.25
CA TYR A 179 -7.87 9.92 0.06
C TYR A 179 -8.32 9.85 -1.40
N ILE A 180 -9.61 9.77 -1.61
CA ILE A 180 -10.33 10.12 -2.83
C ILE A 180 -11.77 10.45 -2.46
N LYS A 181 -12.32 11.50 -3.03
CA LYS A 181 -13.72 11.87 -2.81
C LYS A 181 -14.62 11.07 -3.74
N GLN A 182 -15.54 10.32 -3.15
CA GLN A 182 -16.62 9.70 -3.90
C GLN A 182 -17.66 10.76 -4.26
N LEU A 183 -18.08 10.74 -5.51
CA LEU A 183 -19.19 11.59 -5.98
C LEU A 183 -20.53 11.00 -5.55
N PRO A 184 -21.56 11.83 -5.35
CA PRO A 184 -22.89 11.33 -5.08
C PRO A 184 -23.36 10.39 -6.18
N PHE A 185 -24.14 9.38 -5.83
CA PHE A 185 -24.76 8.51 -6.82
C PHE A 185 -25.79 9.30 -7.64
N THR A 186 -25.67 9.25 -8.95
CA THR A 186 -26.51 10.02 -9.86
C THR A 186 -27.83 9.33 -10.23
N THR A 187 -27.97 8.05 -9.88
CA THR A 187 -29.13 7.25 -10.20
C THR A 187 -29.68 6.54 -8.96
N GLN A 188 -31.00 6.43 -8.86
CA GLN A 188 -31.68 5.59 -7.87
C GLN A 188 -31.72 4.11 -8.27
N SER A 189 -30.80 3.68 -9.15
CA SER A 189 -30.69 2.29 -9.60
C SER A 189 -30.21 1.37 -8.48
N LEU A 190 -30.67 0.14 -8.49
CA LEU A 190 -30.13 -0.93 -7.63
C LEU A 190 -28.65 -1.22 -7.88
N HIS A 191 -28.14 -0.87 -9.08
CA HIS A 191 -26.73 -0.96 -9.45
C HIS A 191 -26.09 0.43 -9.38
N GLN A 192 -25.66 0.81 -8.19
CA GLN A 192 -24.94 2.06 -7.98
C GLN A 192 -23.43 1.82 -8.20
N GLU A 193 -22.89 2.41 -9.21
CA GLU A 193 -21.44 2.35 -9.49
C GLU A 193 -20.73 3.54 -8.88
N ALA A 194 -19.64 3.26 -8.15
CA ALA A 194 -18.83 4.31 -7.53
C ALA A 194 -18.18 5.19 -8.60
N ALA A 195 -18.35 6.50 -8.42
CA ALA A 195 -17.68 7.53 -9.23
C ALA A 195 -16.89 8.46 -8.31
N PHE A 196 -15.79 9.03 -8.79
CA PHE A 196 -14.84 9.75 -7.97
C PHE A 196 -14.46 11.10 -8.57
N ASP A 197 -14.14 12.05 -7.70
CA ASP A 197 -13.45 13.27 -8.08
C ASP A 197 -11.95 12.96 -8.22
N LYS A 198 -11.47 12.88 -9.46
CA LYS A 198 -10.06 12.58 -9.76
C LYS A 198 -9.08 13.56 -9.15
N SER A 199 -9.47 14.83 -9.05
CA SER A 199 -8.61 15.89 -8.52
C SER A 199 -8.36 15.77 -7.02
N SER A 200 -9.23 15.00 -6.33
CA SER A 200 -9.12 14.75 -4.90
C SER A 200 -8.20 13.58 -4.54
N LEU A 201 -7.72 12.81 -5.53
CA LEU A 201 -6.91 11.62 -5.25
C LEU A 201 -5.55 11.98 -4.63
N ILE A 202 -5.34 11.57 -3.38
CA ILE A 202 -4.04 11.60 -2.71
C ILE A 202 -3.42 10.21 -2.83
N MET A 203 -2.40 10.11 -3.65
CA MET A 203 -1.74 8.83 -3.97
C MET A 203 -0.84 8.34 -2.84
N GLY A 204 -0.72 7.03 -2.72
CA GLY A 204 0.04 6.38 -1.66
C GLY A 204 -0.60 6.56 -0.28
N ILE A 205 0.03 6.00 0.73
CA ILE A 205 -0.32 6.25 2.13
C ILE A 205 0.59 7.37 2.62
N ASP A 206 0.02 8.52 2.91
CA ASP A 206 0.73 9.72 3.36
C ASP A 206 0.89 9.78 4.88
N CYS A 207 1.56 10.83 5.38
CA CYS A 207 1.81 11.01 6.80
C CYS A 207 0.50 11.08 7.59
N GLU A 208 -0.44 11.88 7.11
CA GLU A 208 -1.69 12.16 7.81
C GLU A 208 -2.72 11.02 7.73
N ARG A 209 -2.51 10.05 6.82
CA ARG A 209 -3.33 8.83 6.79
C ARG A 209 -3.14 7.98 8.05
N CYS A 210 -1.96 8.06 8.67
CA CYS A 210 -1.63 7.36 9.91
C CYS A 210 -1.60 8.29 11.13
N HIS A 211 -1.19 9.54 10.95
CA HIS A 211 -1.00 10.49 12.07
C HIS A 211 -2.22 11.38 12.31
N GLY A 212 -3.20 11.36 11.42
CA GLY A 212 -4.37 12.24 11.47
C GLY A 212 -4.08 13.68 11.00
N PRO A 213 -5.08 14.57 11.07
CA PRO A 213 -4.99 15.94 10.58
C PRO A 213 -3.89 16.74 11.29
N GLY A 214 -2.99 17.36 10.53
CA GLY A 214 -1.77 17.98 11.05
C GLY A 214 -1.72 19.51 10.94
N ALA A 215 -2.73 20.20 10.40
CA ALA A 215 -2.65 21.63 10.16
C ALA A 215 -2.38 22.45 11.44
N ASN A 216 -3.07 22.13 12.54
CA ASN A 216 -2.86 22.80 13.81
C ASN A 216 -1.46 22.55 14.39
N HIS A 217 -0.91 21.33 14.19
CA HIS A 217 0.46 21.01 14.58
C HIS A 217 1.46 21.85 13.80
N VAL A 218 1.33 21.91 12.48
CA VAL A 218 2.21 22.70 11.61
C VAL A 218 2.13 24.17 11.95
N ASN A 219 0.94 24.72 12.11
CA ASN A 219 0.74 26.13 12.44
C ASN A 219 1.38 26.48 13.78
N PHE A 220 1.16 25.65 14.82
CA PHE A 220 1.74 25.88 16.15
C PHE A 220 3.27 25.87 16.12
N HIS A 221 3.89 24.85 15.51
CA HIS A 221 5.35 24.75 15.48
C HIS A 221 6.02 25.72 14.49
N THR A 222 5.28 26.25 13.54
CA THR A 222 5.74 27.37 12.69
C THR A 222 5.77 28.68 13.50
N GLN A 223 4.77 28.89 14.36
CA GLN A 223 4.69 30.07 15.21
C GLN A 223 5.65 29.99 16.43
N PHE A 224 5.87 28.78 16.96
CA PHE A 224 6.70 28.53 18.15
C PHE A 224 7.77 27.46 17.87
N PRO A 225 8.80 27.78 17.05
CA PRO A 225 9.79 26.77 16.59
C PRO A 225 10.70 26.25 17.70
N GLU A 226 10.80 26.96 18.83
CA GLU A 226 11.54 26.54 20.02
C GLU A 226 10.83 25.43 20.80
N GLN A 227 9.54 25.26 20.63
CA GLN A 227 8.75 24.20 21.30
C GLN A 227 9.05 22.84 20.67
N LYS A 228 9.67 21.94 21.44
CA LYS A 228 10.06 20.61 20.93
C LYS A 228 9.04 19.52 21.21
N LYS A 229 8.16 19.72 22.20
CA LYS A 229 7.11 18.75 22.53
C LYS A 229 5.97 18.88 21.49
N ALA A 230 5.63 17.74 20.85
CA ALA A 230 4.53 17.72 19.89
C ALA A 230 3.21 18.25 20.50
N ARG A 231 2.55 19.13 19.78
CA ARG A 231 1.22 19.66 20.09
C ARG A 231 0.28 19.37 18.94
N TYR A 232 -0.98 19.16 19.25
CA TYR A 232 -2.07 18.93 18.28
C TYR A 232 -1.85 17.68 17.37
N MET A 233 -1.05 16.73 17.83
CA MET A 233 -0.89 15.41 17.24
C MET A 233 -1.02 14.36 18.32
N VAL A 234 -1.70 13.26 18.00
CA VAL A 234 -1.81 12.12 18.91
C VAL A 234 -0.48 11.38 18.95
N SER A 235 0.09 11.23 20.15
CA SER A 235 1.29 10.41 20.33
C SER A 235 0.96 8.93 20.27
N TYR A 236 1.71 8.15 19.49
CA TYR A 236 1.56 6.70 19.43
C TYR A 236 1.63 6.03 20.80
N GLN A 237 2.51 6.51 21.69
CA GLN A 237 2.67 5.99 23.03
C GLN A 237 1.46 6.27 23.95
N SER A 238 0.68 7.32 23.69
CA SER A 238 -0.53 7.64 24.46
C SER A 238 -1.72 6.76 24.13
N LEU A 239 -1.67 6.04 23.00
CA LEU A 239 -2.74 5.15 22.55
C LEU A 239 -2.73 3.84 23.35
N SER A 240 -3.91 3.29 23.59
CA SER A 240 -4.06 1.93 24.08
C SER A 240 -3.49 0.93 23.05
N ARG A 241 -3.23 -0.29 23.48
CA ARG A 241 -2.74 -1.34 22.58
C ARG A 241 -3.72 -1.62 21.44
N SER A 242 -5.03 -1.69 21.73
CA SER A 242 -6.06 -1.91 20.70
C SER A 242 -6.06 -0.77 19.68
N GLN A 243 -6.05 0.48 20.11
CA GLN A 243 -6.00 1.63 19.21
C GLN A 243 -4.75 1.63 18.32
N ARG A 244 -3.59 1.20 18.85
CA ARG A 244 -2.36 1.04 18.05
C ARG A 244 -2.48 -0.07 17.01
N VAL A 245 -3.18 -1.16 17.33
CA VAL A 245 -3.47 -2.23 16.38
C VAL A 245 -4.48 -1.75 15.34
N ASP A 246 -5.53 -1.03 15.75
CA ASP A 246 -6.59 -0.53 14.88
C ASP A 246 -6.07 0.42 13.80
N MET A 247 -5.05 1.24 14.11
CA MET A 247 -4.38 2.07 13.10
C MET A 247 -3.84 1.26 11.89
N CYS A 248 -3.44 0.02 12.11
CA CYS A 248 -2.99 -0.88 11.06
C CYS A 248 -4.14 -1.71 10.49
N ALA A 249 -5.02 -2.16 11.37
CA ALA A 249 -6.15 -3.02 11.06
C ALA A 249 -7.14 -2.38 10.09
N VAL A 250 -7.24 -1.05 10.09
CA VAL A 250 -8.08 -0.30 9.14
C VAL A 250 -7.86 -0.71 7.68
N CYS A 251 -6.63 -1.15 7.33
CA CYS A 251 -6.26 -1.68 6.02
C CYS A 251 -5.85 -3.17 6.06
N HIS A 252 -5.37 -3.68 7.21
CA HIS A 252 -4.77 -5.01 7.33
C HIS A 252 -5.65 -6.03 8.09
N SER A 253 -6.96 -5.80 8.18
CA SER A 253 -7.92 -6.71 8.84
C SER A 253 -8.91 -7.40 7.89
N GLY A 254 -8.52 -7.60 6.62
CA GLY A 254 -9.35 -8.25 5.61
C GLY A 254 -10.52 -7.39 5.10
N ASN A 255 -11.24 -7.93 4.12
CA ASN A 255 -12.29 -7.21 3.39
C ASN A 255 -13.66 -7.90 3.45
N LYS A 256 -13.82 -8.92 4.29
CA LYS A 256 -15.08 -9.68 4.35
C LYS A 256 -16.15 -9.04 5.23
N SER A 257 -15.74 -8.26 6.25
CA SER A 257 -16.69 -7.62 7.13
C SER A 257 -17.34 -6.41 6.46
N LYS A 258 -18.58 -6.14 6.83
CA LYS A 258 -19.36 -5.00 6.35
C LYS A 258 -18.70 -3.69 6.80
N MET A 259 -18.57 -2.76 5.88
CA MET A 259 -18.15 -1.40 6.20
C MET A 259 -19.34 -0.59 6.74
N LEU A 260 -19.13 0.10 7.84
CA LEU A 260 -20.12 0.96 8.49
C LEU A 260 -19.99 2.40 8.02
N GLN A 261 -18.75 2.85 7.78
CA GLN A 261 -18.42 4.14 7.21
C GLN A 261 -17.06 4.11 6.52
N SER A 262 -16.70 5.19 5.84
CA SER A 262 -15.40 5.28 5.15
C SER A 262 -14.25 5.28 6.13
N THR A 263 -13.22 4.47 5.85
CA THR A 263 -12.00 4.46 6.66
C THR A 263 -11.11 5.66 6.39
N PHE A 264 -11.41 6.52 5.42
CA PHE A 264 -10.72 7.79 5.26
C PHE A 264 -10.96 8.74 6.44
N ASP A 265 -12.07 8.57 7.15
CA ASP A 265 -12.41 9.34 8.34
C ASP A 265 -11.76 8.80 9.63
N PHE A 266 -11.04 7.66 9.56
CA PHE A 266 -10.32 7.09 10.71
C PHE A 266 -9.16 7.99 11.11
N VAL A 267 -9.11 8.35 12.39
CA VAL A 267 -8.01 9.10 13.01
C VAL A 267 -7.40 8.33 14.19
N PRO A 268 -6.12 8.55 14.51
CA PRO A 268 -5.48 7.89 15.66
C PRO A 268 -6.25 8.10 16.96
N GLY A 269 -6.58 7.02 17.63
CA GLY A 269 -7.40 7.02 18.84
C GLY A 269 -8.83 6.53 18.63
N ASP A 270 -9.27 6.44 17.38
CA ASP A 270 -10.51 5.74 17.05
C ASP A 270 -10.37 4.23 17.26
N THR A 271 -11.52 3.56 17.31
CA THR A 271 -11.63 2.11 17.33
C THR A 271 -12.18 1.62 15.99
N LEU A 272 -11.69 0.46 15.52
CA LEU A 272 -12.01 -0.07 14.20
C LEU A 272 -13.50 -0.40 14.06
N ASP A 273 -14.17 -0.77 15.12
CA ASP A 273 -15.59 -1.13 15.16
C ASP A 273 -16.55 0.04 14.81
N LYS A 274 -16.08 1.28 14.85
CA LYS A 274 -16.82 2.42 14.31
C LYS A 274 -16.92 2.40 12.78
N PHE A 275 -15.94 1.79 12.11
CA PHE A 275 -15.76 1.83 10.66
C PHE A 275 -16.11 0.51 9.99
N LYS A 276 -15.95 -0.58 10.70
CA LYS A 276 -16.08 -1.92 10.19
C LYS A 276 -16.77 -2.79 11.23
N GLU A 277 -17.75 -3.57 10.80
CA GLU A 277 -18.45 -4.51 11.65
C GLU A 277 -17.45 -5.53 12.24
N PRO A 278 -17.48 -5.75 13.58
CA PRO A 278 -16.56 -6.67 14.22
C PRO A 278 -16.66 -8.10 13.68
N ASP A 279 -15.54 -8.76 13.46
CA ASP A 279 -15.50 -10.09 12.87
C ASP A 279 -16.19 -11.17 13.75
N PHE A 280 -16.29 -10.95 15.07
CA PHE A 280 -16.95 -11.89 16.00
C PHE A 280 -18.49 -11.93 15.85
N LEU A 281 -19.09 -10.96 15.17
CA LEU A 281 -20.51 -10.97 14.83
C LEU A 281 -20.83 -11.95 13.70
N HIS A 282 -19.83 -12.32 12.94
CA HIS A 282 -19.93 -13.34 11.90
C HIS A 282 -19.26 -14.61 12.39
N SER A 283 -19.92 -15.75 12.25
CA SER A 283 -19.51 -17.09 12.73
C SER A 283 -18.01 -17.28 12.92
N PHE A 284 -17.63 -17.90 14.03
CA PHE A 284 -16.26 -18.16 14.46
C PHE A 284 -15.36 -18.63 13.29
N VAL A 285 -14.55 -17.74 12.77
CA VAL A 285 -13.60 -18.08 11.71
C VAL A 285 -12.33 -18.56 12.38
N ASP A 286 -12.00 -19.84 12.22
CA ASP A 286 -10.70 -20.37 12.63
C ASP A 286 -9.59 -19.55 11.96
N SER A 287 -8.78 -18.87 12.78
CA SER A 287 -7.69 -18.04 12.30
C SER A 287 -6.67 -18.78 11.43
N ALA A 288 -6.58 -20.13 11.60
CA ALA A 288 -5.76 -20.97 10.75
C ALA A 288 -6.33 -21.14 9.32
N LYS A 289 -7.63 -20.88 9.13
CA LYS A 289 -8.34 -20.94 7.84
C LYS A 289 -8.51 -19.58 7.17
N LEU A 290 -8.10 -18.48 7.82
CA LEU A 290 -8.10 -17.16 7.21
C LEU A 290 -7.13 -17.13 6.02
N ASP A 291 -7.55 -16.46 4.95
CA ASP A 291 -6.64 -16.18 3.85
C ASP A 291 -5.47 -15.30 4.31
N VAL A 292 -4.28 -15.65 3.89
CA VAL A 292 -3.05 -14.92 4.26
C VAL A 292 -2.97 -13.52 3.65
N HIS A 293 -3.83 -13.19 2.69
CA HIS A 293 -3.91 -11.88 2.09
C HIS A 293 -4.92 -11.00 2.84
N GLY A 294 -4.43 -9.90 3.40
CA GLY A 294 -5.27 -8.87 4.04
C GLY A 294 -5.64 -9.14 5.49
N ASN A 295 -5.50 -10.36 6.03
CA ASN A 295 -5.94 -10.73 7.38
C ASN A 295 -4.78 -10.77 8.40
N GLN A 296 -3.78 -9.89 8.27
CA GLN A 296 -2.60 -9.90 9.13
C GLN A 296 -2.94 -9.68 10.60
N THR A 297 -3.91 -8.81 10.87
CA THR A 297 -4.33 -8.49 12.25
C THR A 297 -4.96 -9.69 12.93
N GLN A 298 -5.99 -10.30 12.34
CA GLN A 298 -6.68 -11.44 12.94
C GLN A 298 -5.74 -12.66 13.14
N MET A 299 -4.83 -12.88 12.19
CA MET A 299 -3.83 -13.93 12.32
C MET A 299 -2.84 -13.67 13.47
N LEU A 300 -2.40 -12.41 13.63
CA LEU A 300 -1.50 -12.03 14.71
C LEU A 300 -2.20 -12.15 16.06
N GLU A 301 -3.41 -11.67 16.18
CA GLU A 301 -4.22 -11.69 17.40
C GLU A 301 -4.49 -13.11 17.91
N ALA A 302 -4.57 -14.08 17.02
CA ALA A 302 -4.68 -15.50 17.36
C ALA A 302 -3.36 -16.13 17.80
N SER A 303 -2.24 -15.44 17.73
CA SER A 303 -0.93 -15.96 18.10
C SER A 303 -0.73 -15.93 19.62
N LYS A 304 -0.21 -17.01 20.19
CA LYS A 304 0.03 -17.11 21.66
C LYS A 304 0.94 -16.00 22.19
N CYS A 305 1.96 -15.60 21.41
CA CYS A 305 2.86 -14.52 21.82
C CYS A 305 2.13 -13.16 21.85
N PHE A 306 1.22 -12.90 20.93
CA PHE A 306 0.38 -11.71 20.96
C PHE A 306 -0.56 -11.70 22.17
N ILE A 307 -1.24 -12.81 22.44
CA ILE A 307 -2.17 -12.95 23.56
C ILE A 307 -1.46 -12.74 24.91
N LYS A 308 -0.23 -13.30 25.04
CA LYS A 308 0.52 -13.30 26.32
C LYS A 308 1.48 -12.11 26.50
N SER A 309 1.53 -11.17 25.56
CA SER A 309 2.42 -10.01 25.63
C SER A 309 1.68 -8.70 25.38
N LYS A 310 2.41 -7.59 25.44
CA LYS A 310 1.91 -6.25 25.07
C LYS A 310 2.29 -5.85 23.64
N MET A 311 2.69 -6.82 22.80
CA MET A 311 3.12 -6.53 21.44
C MET A 311 1.99 -5.93 20.59
N ASP A 312 2.39 -5.12 19.65
CA ASP A 312 1.57 -4.55 18.57
C ASP A 312 2.35 -4.66 17.24
N CYS A 313 1.84 -4.09 16.17
CA CYS A 313 2.49 -4.16 14.87
C CYS A 313 3.88 -3.50 14.86
N ALA A 314 4.06 -2.40 15.60
CA ALA A 314 5.32 -1.67 15.67
C ALA A 314 6.41 -2.43 16.45
N THR A 315 6.06 -3.47 17.21
CA THR A 315 7.04 -4.36 17.86
C THR A 315 7.96 -5.01 16.82
N CYS A 316 7.43 -5.32 15.63
CA CYS A 316 8.18 -5.96 14.54
C CYS A 316 8.45 -5.02 13.37
N HIS A 317 7.57 -4.06 13.10
CA HIS A 317 7.61 -3.20 11.93
C HIS A 317 7.92 -1.74 12.27
N ASN A 318 8.82 -1.14 11.49
CA ASN A 318 8.95 0.32 11.41
C ASN A 318 8.40 0.77 10.05
N VAL A 319 7.21 1.38 10.07
CA VAL A 319 6.50 1.79 8.85
C VAL A 319 7.18 2.92 8.09
N HIS A 320 8.13 3.64 8.72
CA HIS A 320 8.87 4.73 8.11
C HIS A 320 10.11 4.27 7.33
N VAL A 321 10.42 2.97 7.34
CA VAL A 321 11.63 2.43 6.70
C VAL A 321 11.28 1.20 5.87
N ALA A 322 11.89 1.08 4.70
CA ALA A 322 11.79 -0.13 3.88
C ALA A 322 12.56 -1.29 4.53
N GLN A 323 11.86 -2.20 5.18
CA GLN A 323 12.43 -3.32 5.94
C GLN A 323 12.27 -4.67 5.26
N ARG A 324 11.69 -4.69 4.07
CA ARG A 324 11.36 -5.94 3.38
C ARG A 324 12.60 -6.77 3.10
N GLY A 325 12.51 -8.09 3.35
CA GLY A 325 13.61 -9.03 3.12
C GLY A 325 14.69 -9.04 4.21
N ASN A 326 14.66 -8.14 5.18
CA ASN A 326 15.64 -8.11 6.26
C ASN A 326 15.32 -9.16 7.34
N MET A 327 15.58 -10.43 7.03
CA MET A 327 15.27 -11.57 7.90
C MET A 327 16.06 -11.54 9.20
N VAL A 328 17.28 -11.00 9.19
CA VAL A 328 18.11 -10.84 10.39
C VAL A 328 17.42 -9.89 11.37
N MET A 329 17.02 -8.72 10.92
CA MET A 329 16.32 -7.72 11.74
C MET A 329 15.04 -8.31 12.34
N TYR A 330 14.20 -8.96 11.55
CA TYR A 330 12.97 -9.56 12.09
C TYR A 330 13.26 -10.68 13.08
N THR A 331 14.28 -11.50 12.85
CA THR A 331 14.70 -12.51 13.81
C THR A 331 15.15 -11.89 15.13
N GLN A 332 15.90 -10.77 15.11
CA GLN A 332 16.29 -10.06 16.32
C GLN A 332 15.07 -9.57 17.13
N ARG A 333 13.97 -9.18 16.46
CA ARG A 333 12.70 -8.85 17.15
C ARG A 333 12.12 -10.06 17.90
N CYS A 334 12.23 -11.26 17.33
CA CYS A 334 11.84 -12.48 18.05
C CYS A 334 12.78 -12.75 19.23
N LEU A 335 14.09 -12.63 19.03
CA LEU A 335 15.12 -12.93 20.03
C LEU A 335 15.13 -11.93 21.21
N SER A 336 14.54 -10.74 21.05
CA SER A 336 14.40 -9.80 22.18
C SER A 336 13.52 -10.36 23.31
N CYS A 337 12.59 -11.28 22.98
CA CYS A 337 11.75 -11.97 23.95
C CYS A 337 12.11 -13.47 24.08
N HIS A 338 12.44 -14.13 22.97
CA HIS A 338 12.74 -15.57 22.90
C HIS A 338 14.25 -15.79 23.01
N ASN A 339 14.77 -15.85 24.23
CA ASN A 339 16.18 -16.00 24.52
C ASN A 339 16.43 -16.97 25.71
N GLN A 340 17.68 -17.32 25.95
CA GLN A 340 18.04 -18.25 27.01
C GLN A 340 17.72 -17.73 28.43
N ALA A 341 17.89 -16.41 28.64
CA ALA A 341 17.60 -15.79 29.93
C ALA A 341 16.12 -15.88 30.33
N ASN A 342 15.23 -15.86 29.33
CA ASN A 342 13.79 -16.02 29.52
C ASN A 342 13.33 -17.49 29.49
N HIS A 343 14.26 -18.46 29.42
CA HIS A 343 13.99 -19.91 29.33
C HIS A 343 12.99 -20.32 28.22
N ASN A 344 12.86 -19.52 27.17
CA ASN A 344 11.92 -19.75 26.05
C ASN A 344 12.61 -19.73 24.68
N PHE A 345 13.95 -19.94 24.67
CA PHE A 345 14.71 -20.02 23.44
C PHE A 345 14.32 -21.25 22.61
N CYS A 346 14.52 -21.18 21.31
CA CYS A 346 14.13 -22.23 20.38
C CYS A 346 14.87 -23.54 20.70
N LYS A 347 14.13 -24.62 20.95
CA LYS A 347 14.68 -25.97 21.22
C LYS A 347 15.48 -26.54 20.04
N MET A 348 15.27 -26.02 18.83
CA MET A 348 16.00 -26.43 17.63
C MET A 348 17.33 -25.67 17.44
N ALA A 349 17.66 -24.70 18.30
CA ALA A 349 18.90 -23.91 18.18
C ALA A 349 20.18 -24.77 18.10
N PRO A 350 20.36 -25.85 18.88
CA PRO A 350 21.56 -26.70 18.77
C PRO A 350 21.71 -27.36 17.39
N VAL A 351 20.58 -27.68 16.74
CA VAL A 351 20.57 -28.34 15.42
C VAL A 351 20.73 -27.30 14.29
N LEU A 352 20.14 -26.11 14.46
CA LEU A 352 20.17 -25.03 13.46
C LEU A 352 21.53 -24.31 13.41
N GLY A 353 22.23 -24.20 14.54
CA GLY A 353 23.46 -23.43 14.64
C GLY A 353 23.25 -21.99 14.21
N GLU A 354 24.10 -21.44 13.35
CA GLU A 354 24.01 -20.06 12.85
C GLU A 354 22.68 -19.74 12.11
N ALA A 355 22.04 -20.75 11.52
CA ALA A 355 20.75 -20.53 10.82
C ALA A 355 19.64 -20.00 11.73
N ILE A 356 19.75 -20.18 13.05
CA ILE A 356 18.78 -19.63 14.01
C ILE A 356 18.67 -18.10 13.93
N LYS A 357 19.72 -17.42 13.50
CA LYS A 357 19.77 -15.95 13.38
C LYS A 357 18.86 -15.41 12.27
N THR A 358 18.37 -16.26 11.37
CA THR A 358 17.56 -15.82 10.21
C THR A 358 16.32 -16.68 9.96
N LYS A 359 16.13 -17.81 10.65
CA LYS A 359 15.09 -18.81 10.31
C LYS A 359 13.86 -18.83 11.22
N CYS A 360 13.78 -17.97 12.23
CA CYS A 360 12.60 -17.93 13.11
C CYS A 360 11.30 -17.78 12.32
N ILE A 361 11.28 -16.83 11.38
CA ILE A 361 10.10 -16.50 10.59
C ILE A 361 9.76 -17.64 9.61
N ASP A 362 10.75 -18.29 9.03
CA ASP A 362 10.52 -19.37 8.06
C ASP A 362 9.76 -20.53 8.72
N CYS A 363 10.11 -20.86 9.97
CA CYS A 363 9.49 -21.94 10.72
C CYS A 363 8.16 -21.55 11.39
N HIS A 364 8.08 -20.31 11.92
CA HIS A 364 6.96 -19.88 12.77
C HIS A 364 5.94 -19.00 12.06
N MET A 365 6.24 -18.46 10.89
CA MET A 365 5.39 -17.65 10.02
C MET A 365 5.54 -18.11 8.56
N PRO A 366 5.20 -19.37 8.24
CA PRO A 366 5.45 -19.92 6.91
C PRO A 366 4.67 -19.16 5.83
N ALA A 367 5.20 -19.19 4.61
CA ALA A 367 4.44 -18.76 3.45
C ALA A 367 3.35 -19.78 3.16
N LYS A 368 2.11 -19.30 3.04
CA LYS A 368 0.93 -20.13 2.73
C LYS A 368 0.28 -19.65 1.43
N PRO A 369 -0.43 -20.50 0.70
CA PRO A 369 -1.16 -20.10 -0.49
C PRO A 369 -2.28 -19.13 -0.15
N SER A 370 -2.45 -18.09 -0.96
CA SER A 370 -3.61 -17.19 -0.92
C SER A 370 -4.70 -17.74 -1.85
N ASN A 371 -5.93 -17.76 -1.36
CA ASN A 371 -7.10 -18.08 -2.19
C ASN A 371 -7.63 -16.86 -2.93
N VAL A 372 -7.17 -15.65 -2.55
CA VAL A 372 -7.58 -14.37 -3.15
C VAL A 372 -6.64 -13.97 -4.28
N ILE A 373 -5.34 -14.17 -4.08
CA ILE A 373 -4.34 -13.87 -5.11
C ILE A 373 -3.93 -15.17 -5.78
N VAL A 374 -4.59 -15.45 -6.87
CA VAL A 374 -4.26 -16.58 -7.75
C VAL A 374 -3.64 -16.03 -9.03
N VAL A 375 -2.51 -16.56 -9.42
CA VAL A 375 -1.71 -16.08 -10.55
C VAL A 375 -1.70 -17.13 -11.64
N GLN A 376 -2.07 -16.73 -12.84
CA GLN A 376 -1.93 -17.54 -14.04
C GLN A 376 -0.76 -17.02 -14.86
N THR A 377 0.18 -17.89 -15.16
CA THR A 377 1.28 -17.59 -16.09
C THR A 377 0.83 -17.81 -17.53
N ALA A 378 1.43 -17.08 -18.48
CA ALA A 378 1.11 -17.18 -19.90
C ALA A 378 1.15 -18.63 -20.40
N GLY A 379 0.19 -19.00 -21.27
CA GLY A 379 0.00 -20.35 -21.75
C GLY A 379 -1.10 -21.11 -21.00
N LYS A 380 -1.25 -22.40 -21.28
CA LYS A 380 -2.26 -23.29 -20.65
C LYS A 380 -1.89 -23.71 -19.22
N GLY A 381 -1.19 -22.85 -18.48
CA GLY A 381 -0.76 -23.14 -17.13
C GLY A 381 -1.91 -23.09 -16.13
N ASP A 382 -1.86 -23.96 -15.14
CA ASP A 382 -2.79 -23.94 -14.02
C ASP A 382 -2.66 -22.62 -13.26
N ALA A 383 -3.79 -22.14 -12.75
CA ALA A 383 -3.81 -20.99 -11.87
C ALA A 383 -3.17 -21.36 -10.52
N ASN A 384 -2.07 -20.71 -10.16
CA ASN A 384 -1.31 -21.01 -8.96
C ASN A 384 -1.55 -19.96 -7.88
N PRO A 385 -1.83 -20.35 -6.63
CA PRO A 385 -1.98 -19.41 -5.56
C PRO A 385 -0.65 -18.70 -5.25
N TYR A 386 -0.71 -17.39 -5.06
CA TYR A 386 0.46 -16.62 -4.65
C TYR A 386 0.78 -16.87 -3.18
N MET A 387 2.04 -17.16 -2.88
CA MET A 387 2.49 -17.49 -1.54
C MET A 387 2.72 -16.22 -0.70
N VAL A 388 2.03 -16.11 0.42
CA VAL A 388 2.10 -14.98 1.36
C VAL A 388 2.45 -15.48 2.75
N ARG A 389 3.32 -14.77 3.48
CA ARG A 389 3.66 -15.15 4.86
C ARG A 389 2.47 -14.98 5.79
N SER A 390 2.17 -16.02 6.55
CA SER A 390 1.19 -16.00 7.62
C SER A 390 1.67 -15.12 8.78
N HIS A 391 0.75 -14.33 9.35
CA HIS A 391 0.98 -13.61 10.61
C HIS A 391 0.47 -14.40 11.83
N HIS A 392 -0.07 -15.57 11.65
CA HIS A 392 -0.31 -16.51 12.76
C HIS A 392 1.00 -17.14 13.18
N ILE A 393 1.57 -16.63 14.28
CA ILE A 393 2.86 -17.08 14.83
C ILE A 393 2.62 -18.32 15.67
N ALA A 394 3.06 -19.48 15.16
CA ALA A 394 2.82 -20.77 15.77
C ALA A 394 3.97 -21.77 15.50
N ILE A 395 3.86 -22.97 16.03
CA ILE A 395 4.73 -24.09 15.68
C ILE A 395 4.06 -24.83 14.53
N TYR A 396 4.77 -24.94 13.41
CA TYR A 396 4.35 -25.68 12.22
C TYR A 396 5.28 -26.89 12.01
N PRO A 397 4.92 -28.09 12.53
CA PRO A 397 5.83 -29.24 12.55
C PRO A 397 6.29 -29.68 11.17
N GLU A 398 5.39 -29.65 10.19
CA GLU A 398 5.71 -30.06 8.81
C GLU A 398 6.64 -29.09 8.11
N GLU A 399 6.37 -27.78 8.21
CA GLU A 399 7.24 -26.76 7.68
C GLU A 399 8.62 -26.80 8.36
N SER A 400 8.64 -27.00 9.66
CA SER A 400 9.90 -27.14 10.40
C SER A 400 10.70 -28.35 9.92
N ARG A 401 10.07 -29.50 9.69
CA ARG A 401 10.71 -30.71 9.12
C ARG A 401 11.28 -30.43 7.73
N ARG A 402 10.50 -29.79 6.85
CA ARG A 402 10.90 -29.44 5.49
C ARG A 402 12.13 -28.50 5.48
N ILE A 403 12.10 -27.46 6.30
CA ILE A 403 13.22 -26.52 6.43
C ILE A 403 14.46 -27.21 6.98
N MET A 404 14.31 -28.06 8.01
CA MET A 404 15.42 -28.82 8.58
C MET A 404 16.04 -29.79 7.59
N ALA A 405 15.24 -30.47 6.77
CA ALA A 405 15.74 -31.34 5.70
C ALA A 405 16.55 -30.55 4.69
N TYR A 406 16.04 -29.41 4.21
CA TYR A 406 16.75 -28.52 3.30
C TYR A 406 18.09 -28.01 3.88
N LEU A 407 18.11 -27.59 5.14
CA LEU A 407 19.35 -27.11 5.76
C LEU A 407 20.40 -28.22 5.95
N LYS A 408 19.98 -29.48 6.10
CA LYS A 408 20.89 -30.63 6.14
C LYS A 408 21.54 -30.84 4.78
N THR A 409 20.80 -30.78 3.68
CA THR A 409 21.35 -30.94 2.33
C THR A 409 22.36 -29.86 1.99
N GLN A 410 22.15 -28.61 2.42
CA GLN A 410 23.09 -27.51 2.22
C GLN A 410 24.44 -27.72 2.96
N LYS A 411 24.42 -28.40 4.12
CA LYS A 411 25.64 -28.73 4.88
C LYS A 411 26.45 -29.85 4.24
N THR A 412 25.83 -30.71 3.43
CA THR A 412 26.46 -31.88 2.79
C THR A 412 27.01 -31.59 1.40
N THR A 413 26.66 -30.45 0.79
CA THR A 413 27.22 -30.06 -0.52
C THR A 413 28.46 -29.20 -0.27
N PRO A 414 29.69 -29.68 -0.56
CA PRO A 414 30.85 -28.83 -0.49
C PRO A 414 30.68 -27.69 -1.50
N LEU A 415 30.99 -26.45 -1.07
CA LEU A 415 31.17 -25.33 -1.99
C LEU A 415 32.27 -25.72 -2.98
N ASN A 416 31.93 -26.16 -4.18
CA ASN A 416 32.82 -26.12 -5.29
C ASN A 416 33.15 -24.65 -5.54
N VAL A 417 34.21 -24.17 -4.94
CA VAL A 417 34.88 -22.95 -5.30
C VAL A 417 35.38 -23.12 -6.74
N VAL A 418 34.57 -22.72 -7.71
CA VAL A 418 35.04 -22.48 -9.08
C VAL A 418 35.84 -21.19 -8.98
N GLY A 419 37.13 -21.37 -8.76
CA GLY A 419 38.10 -20.33 -9.00
C GLY A 419 38.19 -20.06 -10.51
N LYS A 420 37.97 -18.86 -10.84
CA LYS A 420 38.69 -17.98 -11.80
C LYS A 420 37.76 -16.87 -12.25
#